data_8b0f85769373b56312f28218f54f8410
#
_entry.id   8b0f85769373b56312f28218f54f8410
#
_cell.length_a   1.000
_cell.length_b   1.000
_cell.length_c   1.000
_cell.angle_alpha   90.00
_cell.angle_beta   90.00
_cell.angle_gamma   90.00
#
_symmetry.space_group_name_H-M   'P 1'
#
loop_
_entity.id
_entity.type
_entity.pdbx_description
1 polymer ?
#
loop_
_entity_poly.entity_id
_entity_poly.type
_entity_poly.pdbx_seq_one_letter_code
_entity_poly.pdbx_strand_id
1 'polypeptide(L)'
;MGVIAKRPLANVAWQYSKKPDNSYHVPYWERLQRLDYDFCRGDPHQAVETALRFTLGVPGVHTAIVGTTKPGRWRENAEILAAGPLPAETIERIRTRWRAVAQQSWDGQV
;
A
#
# COMPACT_ATOMS: atom_id res chain seq x y z
N MET A 1 8.13 22.46 -1.36
CA MET A 1 6.79 21.90 -1.01
C MET A 1 6.98 20.47 -0.48
N GLY A 2 6.35 20.16 0.65
CA GLY A 2 6.35 18.80 1.19
C GLY A 2 5.16 17.99 0.64
N VAL A 3 5.38 16.71 0.34
CA VAL A 3 4.33 15.79 -0.10
C VAL A 3 4.10 14.73 0.96
N ILE A 4 2.86 14.59 1.38
CA ILE A 4 2.42 13.60 2.37
C ILE A 4 1.56 12.55 1.66
N ALA A 5 2.01 11.31 1.64
CA ALA A 5 1.21 10.21 1.12
C ALA A 5 0.12 9.81 2.11
N LYS A 6 -1.08 9.64 1.61
CA LYS A 6 -2.26 9.24 2.38
C LYS A 6 -2.62 7.80 2.01
N ARG A 7 -2.98 7.01 3.01
CA ARG A 7 -3.38 5.60 2.86
C ARG A 7 -2.34 4.71 2.14
N PRO A 8 -1.09 4.73 2.57
CA PRO A 8 -0.04 3.96 1.90
C PRO A 8 -0.30 2.45 1.92
N LEU A 9 -1.17 2.00 2.83
CA LEU A 9 -1.57 0.60 2.99
C LEU A 9 -2.96 0.29 2.39
N ALA A 10 -3.54 1.20 1.60
CA ALA A 10 -4.87 1.01 0.99
C ALA A 10 -5.92 0.49 2.00
N ASN A 11 -5.90 1.03 3.23
CA ASN A 11 -6.73 0.61 4.37
C ASN A 11 -6.60 -0.89 4.73
N VAL A 12 -5.50 -1.52 4.37
CA VAL A 12 -5.22 -2.95 4.56
C VAL A 12 -6.32 -3.84 3.95
N ALA A 13 -6.93 -3.38 2.86
CA ALA A 13 -8.09 -4.04 2.27
C ALA A 13 -7.79 -5.44 1.72
N TRP A 14 -6.52 -5.78 1.46
CA TRP A 14 -6.11 -7.12 1.04
C TRP A 14 -6.34 -8.22 2.10
N GLN A 15 -6.54 -7.85 3.37
CA GLN A 15 -6.79 -8.82 4.44
C GLN A 15 -8.19 -9.45 4.37
N TYR A 16 -9.12 -8.82 3.65
CA TYR A 16 -10.49 -9.32 3.55
C TYR A 16 -10.59 -10.42 2.48
N SER A 17 -10.99 -11.63 2.90
CA SER A 17 -11.23 -12.76 1.99
C SER A 17 -12.50 -12.60 1.16
N LYS A 18 -13.42 -11.76 1.62
CA LYS A 18 -14.68 -11.42 0.96
C LYS A 18 -14.85 -9.91 0.88
N LYS A 19 -15.73 -9.45 -0.01
CA LYS A 19 -16.06 -8.02 -0.11
C LYS A 19 -16.46 -7.47 1.24
N PRO A 20 -15.78 -6.42 1.75
CA PRO A 20 -16.10 -5.82 3.04
C PRO A 20 -17.45 -5.10 3.02
N ASP A 21 -18.13 -5.07 4.16
CA ASP A 21 -19.40 -4.35 4.31
C ASP A 21 -19.20 -2.82 4.35
N ASN A 22 -18.06 -2.37 4.84
CA ASN A 22 -17.75 -0.96 4.90
C ASN A 22 -17.45 -0.41 3.51
N SER A 23 -18.35 0.43 3.01
CA SER A 23 -18.26 1.04 1.69
C SER A 23 -16.95 1.81 1.44
N TYR A 24 -16.32 2.29 2.49
CA TYR A 24 -15.04 3.00 2.42
C TYR A 24 -13.87 2.09 2.01
N HIS A 25 -13.93 0.80 2.36
CA HIS A 25 -12.91 -0.17 2.00
C HIS A 25 -13.15 -0.84 0.64
N VAL A 26 -14.39 -0.81 0.16
CA VAL A 26 -14.79 -1.54 -1.05
C VAL A 26 -13.98 -1.15 -2.30
N PRO A 27 -13.79 0.13 -2.63
CA PRO A 27 -13.01 0.49 -3.82
C PRO A 27 -11.58 -0.03 -3.78
N TYR A 28 -10.92 0.03 -2.61
CA TYR A 28 -9.57 -0.49 -2.43
C TYR A 28 -9.53 -2.00 -2.56
N TRP A 29 -10.50 -2.70 -1.95
CA TRP A 29 -10.61 -4.14 -2.05
C TRP A 29 -10.79 -4.61 -3.50
N GLU A 30 -11.73 -4.01 -4.24
CA GLU A 30 -11.99 -4.34 -5.64
C GLU A 30 -10.76 -4.10 -6.53
N ARG A 31 -10.07 -2.97 -6.34
CA ARG A 31 -8.85 -2.65 -7.06
C ARG A 31 -7.73 -3.65 -6.77
N LEU A 32 -7.54 -4.00 -5.51
CA LEU A 32 -6.53 -4.97 -5.10
C LEU A 32 -6.84 -6.38 -5.62
N GLN A 33 -8.11 -6.78 -5.68
CA GLN A 33 -8.50 -8.03 -6.32
C GLN A 33 -8.10 -8.08 -7.80
N ARG A 34 -8.30 -6.99 -8.51
CA ARG A 34 -7.92 -6.89 -9.93
C ARG A 34 -6.41 -6.80 -10.14
N LEU A 35 -5.73 -6.05 -9.30
CA LEU A 35 -4.28 -5.91 -9.34
C LEU A 35 -3.58 -7.22 -9.02
N ASP A 36 -4.14 -7.97 -8.08
CA ASP A 36 -3.67 -9.30 -7.71
C ASP A 36 -2.16 -9.35 -7.46
N TYR A 37 -1.66 -8.42 -6.65
CA TYR A 37 -0.26 -8.38 -6.28
C TYR A 37 0.13 -9.62 -5.47
N ASP A 38 1.21 -10.27 -5.83
CA ASP A 38 1.72 -11.46 -5.15
C ASP A 38 2.06 -11.21 -3.67
N PHE A 39 2.62 -10.05 -3.35
CA PHE A 39 2.97 -9.69 -1.96
C PHE A 39 1.74 -9.51 -1.06
N CYS A 40 0.55 -9.33 -1.63
CA CYS A 40 -0.70 -9.22 -0.85
C CYS A 40 -1.28 -10.59 -0.45
N ARG A 41 -0.81 -11.69 -1.05
CA ARG A 41 -1.34 -13.04 -0.82
C ARG A 41 -0.62 -13.81 0.28
N GLY A 42 0.55 -13.37 0.67
CA GLY A 42 1.41 -14.06 1.62
C GLY A 42 1.29 -13.54 3.04
N ASP A 43 2.43 -13.44 3.70
CA ASP A 43 2.54 -12.91 5.04
C ASP A 43 2.04 -11.47 5.12
N PRO A 44 1.04 -11.17 5.99
CA PRO A 44 0.55 -9.79 6.17
C PRO A 44 1.64 -8.79 6.54
N HIS A 45 2.65 -9.20 7.29
CA HIS A 45 3.78 -8.35 7.64
C HIS A 45 4.58 -7.94 6.41
N GLN A 46 4.85 -8.86 5.51
CA GLN A 46 5.54 -8.59 4.24
C GLN A 46 4.71 -7.68 3.32
N ALA A 47 3.39 -7.82 3.33
CA ALA A 47 2.50 -6.95 2.57
C ALA A 47 2.60 -5.50 3.06
N VAL A 48 2.58 -5.28 4.37
CA VAL A 48 2.76 -3.96 4.98
C VAL A 48 4.14 -3.39 4.66
N GLU A 49 5.18 -4.18 4.82
CA GLU A 49 6.56 -3.79 4.53
C GLU A 49 6.70 -3.32 3.08
N THR A 50 6.23 -4.12 2.14
CA THR A 50 6.31 -3.80 0.71
C THR A 50 5.55 -2.52 0.38
N ALA A 51 4.34 -2.37 0.88
CA ALA A 51 3.51 -1.19 0.62
C ALA A 51 4.11 0.10 1.18
N LEU A 52 4.64 0.07 2.41
CA LEU A 52 5.29 1.24 3.02
C LEU A 52 6.58 1.61 2.31
N ARG A 53 7.44 0.65 2.04
CA ARG A 53 8.71 0.89 1.35
C ARG A 53 8.49 1.36 -0.08
N PHE A 54 7.48 0.83 -0.77
CA PHE A 54 7.09 1.32 -2.09
C PHE A 54 6.65 2.79 -2.03
N THR A 55 5.71 3.12 -1.15
CA THR A 55 5.13 4.46 -1.06
C THR A 55 6.19 5.51 -0.74
N LEU A 56 7.02 5.26 0.25
CA LEU A 56 8.07 6.21 0.67
C LEU A 56 9.31 6.17 -0.21
N GLY A 57 9.42 5.17 -1.09
CA GLY A 57 10.43 5.12 -2.14
C GLY A 57 10.07 5.90 -3.40
N VAL A 58 8.84 6.40 -3.52
CA VAL A 58 8.42 7.23 -4.67
C VAL A 58 9.13 8.58 -4.60
N PRO A 59 9.87 8.98 -5.64
CA PRO A 59 10.53 10.28 -5.66
C PRO A 59 9.53 11.42 -5.43
N GLY A 60 9.87 12.32 -4.50
CA GLY A 60 9.02 13.47 -4.15
C GLY A 60 8.04 13.20 -3.01
N VAL A 61 7.85 11.98 -2.56
CA VAL A 61 7.08 11.68 -1.33
C VAL A 61 8.00 11.82 -0.13
N HIS A 62 7.61 12.68 0.83
CA HIS A 62 8.43 13.02 1.99
C HIS A 62 8.01 12.27 3.25
N THR A 63 6.73 11.98 3.40
CA THR A 63 6.18 11.25 4.55
C THR A 63 4.86 10.58 4.20
N ALA A 64 4.39 9.69 5.06
CA ALA A 64 3.11 9.02 4.91
C ALA A 64 2.32 9.03 6.22
N ILE A 65 0.99 9.10 6.11
CA ILE A 65 0.09 8.98 7.26
C ILE A 65 -0.39 7.55 7.36
N VAL A 66 -0.09 6.91 8.50
CA VAL A 66 -0.53 5.55 8.80
C VAL A 66 -1.34 5.57 10.10
N GLY A 67 -2.63 5.26 10.01
CA GLY A 67 -3.48 5.10 11.17
C GLY A 67 -3.27 3.74 11.84
N THR A 68 -3.28 3.70 13.17
CA THR A 68 -3.23 2.45 13.93
C THR A 68 -3.86 2.61 15.31
N THR A 69 -4.41 1.52 15.82
CA THR A 69 -4.89 1.41 17.20
C THR A 69 -3.94 0.59 18.08
N LYS A 70 -2.85 0.06 17.51
CA LYS A 70 -1.89 -0.79 18.23
C LYS A 70 -0.73 0.05 18.76
N PRO A 71 -0.50 0.07 20.09
CA PRO A 71 0.69 0.68 20.66
C PRO A 71 1.97 0.07 20.05
N GLY A 72 2.96 0.88 19.77
CA GLY A 72 4.23 0.41 19.21
C GLY A 72 4.25 0.20 17.70
N ARG A 73 3.11 0.24 17.01
CA ARG A 73 3.07 0.07 15.54
C ARG A 73 3.91 1.12 14.81
N TRP A 74 3.97 2.34 15.30
CA TRP A 74 4.80 3.38 14.73
C TRP A 74 6.29 3.01 14.72
N ARG A 75 6.75 2.33 15.78
CA ARG A 75 8.13 1.85 15.89
C ARG A 75 8.40 0.73 14.87
N GLU A 76 7.50 -0.23 14.77
CA GLU A 76 7.57 -1.29 13.77
C GLU A 76 7.65 -0.72 12.35
N ASN A 77 6.80 0.27 12.05
CA ASN A 77 6.81 0.93 10.75
C ASN A 77 8.13 1.69 10.50
N ALA A 78 8.69 2.34 11.52
CA ALA A 78 9.99 2.99 11.41
C ALA A 78 11.12 2.00 11.17
N GLU A 79 11.10 0.84 11.81
CA GLU A 79 12.06 -0.24 11.58
C GLU A 79 11.97 -0.80 10.16
N ILE A 80 10.76 -0.99 9.65
CA ILE A 80 10.52 -1.37 8.25
C ILE A 80 11.19 -0.37 7.30
N LEU A 81 11.00 0.91 7.52
CA LEU A 81 11.57 1.96 6.67
C LEU A 81 13.09 2.08 6.78
N ALA A 82 13.65 1.71 7.92
CA ALA A 82 15.10 1.69 8.11
C ALA A 82 15.81 0.66 7.19
N ALA A 83 15.07 -0.33 6.68
CA ALA A 83 15.60 -1.27 5.68
C ALA A 83 15.88 -0.62 4.31
N GLY A 84 15.43 0.62 4.10
CA GLY A 84 15.64 1.37 2.87
C GLY A 84 14.62 1.07 1.77
N PRO A 85 14.84 1.59 0.54
CA PRO A 85 13.91 1.41 -0.56
C PRO A 85 13.85 -0.06 -1.01
N LEU A 86 12.75 -0.43 -1.68
CA LEU A 86 12.63 -1.72 -2.34
C LEU A 86 13.66 -1.85 -3.47
N PRO A 87 14.06 -3.09 -3.82
CA PRO A 87 14.84 -3.31 -5.04
C PRO A 87 14.14 -2.72 -6.27
N ALA A 88 14.92 -2.15 -7.18
CA ALA A 88 14.38 -1.53 -8.40
C ALA A 88 13.48 -2.48 -9.22
N GLU A 89 13.86 -3.74 -9.28
CA GLU A 89 13.08 -4.78 -9.95
C GLU A 89 11.69 -4.97 -9.32
N THR A 90 11.60 -4.96 -8.00
CA THR A 90 10.32 -5.06 -7.28
C THR A 90 9.44 -3.85 -7.57
N ILE A 91 10.00 -2.65 -7.52
CA ILE A 91 9.29 -1.41 -7.86
C ILE A 91 8.74 -1.47 -9.29
N GLU A 92 9.55 -1.91 -10.23
CA GLU A 92 9.14 -1.98 -11.64
C GLU A 92 8.05 -3.04 -11.86
N ARG A 93 8.09 -4.18 -11.19
CA ARG A 93 7.01 -5.19 -11.25
C ARG A 93 5.69 -4.62 -10.76
N ILE A 94 5.69 -3.91 -9.65
CA ILE A 94 4.50 -3.27 -9.09
C ILE A 94 3.94 -2.24 -10.08
N ARG A 95 4.79 -1.39 -10.64
CA ARG A 95 4.38 -0.36 -11.60
C ARG A 95 3.88 -0.95 -12.92
N THR A 96 4.52 -1.98 -13.41
CA THR A 96 4.09 -2.68 -14.64
C THR A 96 2.71 -3.28 -14.46
N ARG A 97 2.47 -3.93 -13.32
CA ARG A 97 1.15 -4.48 -13.01
C ARG A 97 0.09 -3.39 -12.91
N TRP A 98 0.40 -2.28 -12.25
CA TRP A 98 -0.49 -1.12 -12.18
C TRP A 98 -0.87 -0.62 -13.57
N ARG A 99 0.11 -0.37 -14.44
CA ARG A 99 -0.14 0.13 -15.81
C ARG A 99 -1.00 -0.83 -16.64
N ALA A 100 -0.87 -2.14 -16.41
CA ALA A 100 -1.63 -3.16 -17.13
C ALA A 100 -3.09 -3.25 -16.69
N VAL A 101 -3.40 -2.90 -15.44
CA VAL A 101 -4.71 -3.19 -14.82
C VAL A 101 -5.47 -1.93 -14.45
N ALA A 102 -4.78 -0.86 -14.03
CA ALA A 102 -5.42 0.35 -13.54
C ALA A 102 -6.31 1.01 -14.60
N GLN A 103 -7.45 1.50 -14.16
CA GLN A 103 -8.41 2.20 -15.00
C GLN A 103 -8.34 3.71 -14.74
N GLN A 104 -8.62 4.49 -15.77
CA GLN A 104 -8.62 5.96 -15.66
C GLN A 104 -9.61 6.47 -14.61
N SER A 105 -10.67 5.71 -14.35
CA SER A 105 -11.69 6.02 -13.32
C SER A 105 -11.25 5.71 -11.89
N TRP A 106 -10.04 5.20 -11.68
CA TRP A 106 -9.56 4.88 -10.34
C TRP A 106 -9.01 6.11 -9.63
N ASP A 107 -9.89 6.94 -9.14
CA ASP A 107 -9.53 8.12 -8.36
C ASP A 107 -9.19 7.78 -6.90
N GLY A 108 -8.37 8.62 -6.27
CA GLY A 108 -8.12 8.52 -4.83
C GLY A 108 -9.38 8.83 -4.03
N GLN A 109 -9.62 8.07 -2.97
CA GLN A 109 -10.74 8.35 -2.05
C GLN A 109 -10.41 9.55 -1.14
N VAL A 110 -11.36 10.43 -0.96
CA VAL A 110 -11.26 11.62 -0.09
C VAL A 110 -11.96 11.41 1.24
#